data_2c2ddbab4699c04c4994f1cf061b587c
#
_entry.id   2c2ddbab4699c04c4994f1cf061b587c
#
_cell.length_a   1.000
_cell.length_b   1.000
_cell.length_c   1.000
_cell.angle_alpha   90.00
_cell.angle_beta   90.00
_cell.angle_gamma   90.00
#
_symmetry.space_group_name_H-M   'P 1'
#
loop_
_entity.id
_entity.type
_entity.pdbx_description
1 polymer ?
#
loop_
_entity_poly.entity_id
_entity_poly.type
_entity_poly.pdbx_seq_one_letter_code
_entity_poly.pdbx_strand_id
1 'polypeptide(L)'
;MTESRRKHIFITEREHGLPYSKGLTASSLMVTGLGPARSYAVANKVEEELRRLGQDRVSPEELRNLTLEVLRQEAGGGYAEAYLKWQSVAELNIPMIILIGGATGVGKSTIATQLATRLGITRVVSTDAVREVLRSSFTREMFPTLYESSFNADNAVRQPIPHSGDRLIIGFREQAAAVAVGAQSLIDRAIAENMDMILEGAHLVPGFLEKIDSDAAVIVPLLVTIDDENLHRGHFYRRDRDTGARGSERYLKAFNKIRRIQKYMVSSALMRGVPTISHYDLDATLTQIIDHVITKALESLARGVDVKDTEDKLLERAVEAVGRQKREGSDKHEAVS
;
A
#
# COMPACT_ATOMS: atom_id res chain seq x y z
N MET A 1 -47.08 17.10 11.82
CA MET A 1 -45.79 16.66 12.35
C MET A 1 -44.73 17.06 11.35
N THR A 2 -44.05 18.19 11.61
CA THR A 2 -43.02 18.75 10.77
C THR A 2 -41.75 17.93 10.88
N GLU A 3 -41.37 17.23 9.80
CA GLU A 3 -40.05 16.67 9.67
C GLU A 3 -39.02 17.78 9.86
N SER A 4 -38.34 17.78 11.00
CA SER A 4 -37.18 18.62 11.24
C SER A 4 -36.15 18.27 10.16
N ARG A 5 -36.00 19.12 9.15
CA ARG A 5 -34.89 19.05 8.18
C ARG A 5 -33.61 18.98 9.01
N ARG A 6 -32.96 17.80 9.03
CA ARG A 6 -31.65 17.62 9.65
C ARG A 6 -30.71 18.60 8.94
N LYS A 7 -30.32 19.68 9.63
CA LYS A 7 -29.32 20.60 9.12
C LYS A 7 -28.02 19.82 8.86
N HIS A 8 -27.50 19.93 7.65
CA HIS A 8 -26.21 19.34 7.31
C HIS A 8 -25.11 20.22 7.90
N ILE A 9 -24.15 19.59 8.56
CA ILE A 9 -22.93 20.23 9.03
C ILE A 9 -21.93 20.17 7.87
N PHE A 10 -21.33 21.31 7.52
CA PHE A 10 -20.35 21.40 6.45
C PHE A 10 -18.94 21.62 7.04
N ILE A 11 -17.99 20.83 6.56
CA ILE A 11 -16.57 21.06 6.80
C ILE A 11 -16.10 22.01 5.71
N THR A 12 -15.69 23.21 6.11
CA THR A 12 -15.38 24.29 5.17
C THR A 12 -13.93 24.70 5.27
N GLU A 13 -13.27 24.65 4.13
CA GLU A 13 -11.98 25.26 3.91
C GLU A 13 -12.18 26.41 2.90
N ARG A 14 -11.99 27.68 3.34
CA ARG A 14 -12.28 28.90 2.56
C ARG A 14 -13.76 29.04 2.19
N GLU A 15 -14.08 29.14 0.88
CA GLU A 15 -15.45 29.40 0.39
C GLU A 15 -16.27 28.13 0.12
N HIS A 16 -15.61 26.96 0.00
CA HIS A 16 -16.25 25.70 -0.34
C HIS A 16 -16.24 24.73 0.85
N GLY A 17 -17.29 23.94 0.98
CA GLY A 17 -17.40 22.97 2.07
C GLY A 17 -18.00 21.65 1.60
N LEU A 18 -17.53 20.55 2.20
CA LEU A 18 -18.09 19.22 2.03
C LEU A 18 -18.97 18.87 3.23
N PRO A 19 -20.09 18.17 3.04
CA PRO A 19 -20.89 17.69 4.17
C PRO A 19 -20.05 16.80 5.08
N TYR A 20 -20.21 16.96 6.40
CA TYR A 20 -19.61 16.05 7.37
C TYR A 20 -20.03 14.60 7.08
N SER A 21 -19.07 13.70 7.03
CA SER A 21 -19.29 12.27 6.82
C SER A 21 -18.84 11.48 8.03
N LYS A 22 -19.79 10.95 8.78
CA LYS A 22 -19.54 10.02 9.88
C LYS A 22 -18.73 8.78 9.45
N GLY A 23 -19.01 8.28 8.25
CA GLY A 23 -18.27 7.14 7.70
C GLY A 23 -16.80 7.44 7.49
N LEU A 24 -16.46 8.62 6.95
CA LEU A 24 -15.08 9.05 6.78
C LEU A 24 -14.39 9.27 8.14
N THR A 25 -15.06 9.89 9.10
CA THR A 25 -14.53 10.03 10.46
C THR A 25 -14.28 8.68 11.10
N ALA A 26 -15.24 7.74 11.01
CA ALA A 26 -15.04 6.39 11.53
C ALA A 26 -13.86 5.67 10.86
N SER A 27 -13.72 5.81 9.54
CA SER A 27 -12.58 5.23 8.80
C SER A 27 -11.24 5.81 9.28
N SER A 28 -11.14 7.14 9.46
CA SER A 28 -9.92 7.78 9.95
C SER A 28 -9.56 7.38 11.39
N LEU A 29 -10.55 6.98 12.19
CA LEU A 29 -10.34 6.47 13.54
C LEU A 29 -9.85 5.01 13.56
N MET A 30 -10.16 4.21 12.55
CA MET A 30 -9.69 2.82 12.47
C MET A 30 -8.17 2.70 12.32
N VAL A 31 -7.49 3.73 11.84
CA VAL A 31 -6.02 3.77 11.77
C VAL A 31 -5.36 3.71 13.15
N THR A 32 -6.08 4.11 14.20
CA THR A 32 -5.58 4.05 15.57
C THR A 32 -5.59 2.64 16.18
N GLY A 33 -6.08 1.64 15.44
CA GLY A 33 -6.31 0.29 15.95
C GLY A 33 -7.70 0.06 16.55
N LEU A 34 -8.58 1.07 16.55
CA LEU A 34 -9.97 0.88 16.95
C LEU A 34 -10.70 -0.03 15.96
N GLY A 35 -11.42 -1.01 16.48
CA GLY A 35 -12.31 -1.82 15.66
C GLY A 35 -13.48 -1.01 15.07
N PRO A 36 -14.09 -1.47 13.95
CA PRO A 36 -15.12 -0.71 13.21
C PRO A 36 -16.27 -0.22 14.09
N ALA A 37 -16.83 -1.07 14.96
CA ALA A 37 -17.96 -0.73 15.83
C ALA A 37 -17.61 0.42 16.80
N ARG A 38 -16.43 0.39 17.43
CA ARG A 38 -15.97 1.44 18.34
C ARG A 38 -15.66 2.73 17.58
N SER A 39 -15.07 2.64 16.38
CA SER A 39 -14.79 3.80 15.52
C SER A 39 -16.09 4.52 15.13
N TYR A 40 -17.13 3.77 14.77
CA TYR A 40 -18.46 4.35 14.50
C TYR A 40 -19.11 4.94 15.76
N ALA A 41 -18.94 4.34 16.93
CA ALA A 41 -19.46 4.88 18.19
C ALA A 41 -18.81 6.25 18.50
N VAL A 42 -17.47 6.36 18.37
CA VAL A 42 -16.76 7.63 18.53
C VAL A 42 -17.20 8.65 17.49
N ALA A 43 -17.31 8.27 16.22
CA ALA A 43 -17.76 9.18 15.15
C ALA A 43 -19.22 9.67 15.37
N ASN A 44 -20.09 8.86 15.97
CA ASN A 44 -21.42 9.30 16.40
C ASN A 44 -21.33 10.38 17.49
N LYS A 45 -20.45 10.19 18.47
CA LYS A 45 -20.22 11.19 19.52
C LYS A 45 -19.68 12.50 18.97
N VAL A 46 -18.75 12.44 18.01
CA VAL A 46 -18.26 13.64 17.30
C VAL A 46 -19.43 14.36 16.61
N GLU A 47 -20.31 13.64 15.91
CA GLU A 47 -21.48 14.24 15.27
C GLU A 47 -22.46 14.87 16.29
N GLU A 48 -22.70 14.21 17.43
CA GLU A 48 -23.53 14.71 18.51
C GLU A 48 -22.96 16.05 19.08
N GLU A 49 -21.64 16.10 19.32
CA GLU A 49 -20.98 17.31 19.81
C GLU A 49 -21.00 18.44 18.79
N LEU A 50 -20.75 18.15 17.52
CA LEU A 50 -20.89 19.16 16.43
C LEU A 50 -22.31 19.76 16.39
N ARG A 51 -23.34 18.92 16.56
CA ARG A 51 -24.75 19.37 16.61
C ARG A 51 -25.02 20.21 17.87
N ARG A 52 -24.42 19.82 19.02
CA ARG A 52 -24.57 20.55 20.28
C ARG A 52 -23.96 21.94 20.22
N LEU A 53 -22.85 22.09 19.50
CA LEU A 53 -22.22 23.41 19.26
C LEU A 53 -23.06 24.34 18.37
N GLY A 54 -24.08 23.80 17.69
CA GLY A 54 -25.01 24.58 16.86
C GLY A 54 -24.37 25.20 15.63
N GLN A 55 -23.17 24.78 15.25
CA GLN A 55 -22.46 25.30 14.08
C GLN A 55 -22.89 24.55 12.83
N ASP A 56 -23.28 25.30 11.80
CA ASP A 56 -23.57 24.72 10.47
C ASP A 56 -22.29 24.54 9.63
N ARG A 57 -21.17 25.15 10.06
CA ARG A 57 -19.85 25.09 9.41
C ARG A 57 -18.75 24.91 10.46
N VAL A 58 -17.81 24.02 10.16
CA VAL A 58 -16.68 23.69 11.03
C VAL A 58 -15.43 23.61 10.17
N SER A 59 -14.31 24.14 10.62
CA SER A 59 -13.03 23.99 9.93
C SER A 59 -12.47 22.58 10.10
N PRO A 60 -11.58 22.11 9.20
CA PRO A 60 -10.88 20.85 9.37
C PRO A 60 -10.11 20.75 10.70
N GLU A 61 -9.53 21.84 11.15
CA GLU A 61 -8.78 21.92 12.41
C GLU A 61 -9.71 21.78 13.64
N GLU A 62 -10.85 22.46 13.65
CA GLU A 62 -11.85 22.34 14.72
C GLU A 62 -12.41 20.91 14.77
N LEU A 63 -12.70 20.30 13.62
CA LEU A 63 -13.13 18.91 13.56
C LEU A 63 -12.08 17.96 14.08
N ARG A 64 -10.80 18.18 13.73
CA ARG A 64 -9.65 17.40 14.23
C ARG A 64 -9.55 17.48 15.75
N ASN A 65 -9.59 18.69 16.30
CA ASN A 65 -9.47 18.92 17.74
C ASN A 65 -10.63 18.30 18.51
N LEU A 66 -11.86 18.47 18.03
CA LEU A 66 -13.04 17.82 18.60
C LEU A 66 -12.96 16.29 18.53
N THR A 67 -12.55 15.75 17.39
CA THR A 67 -12.37 14.31 17.20
C THR A 67 -11.34 13.76 18.19
N LEU A 68 -10.22 14.46 18.39
CA LEU A 68 -9.17 14.10 19.34
C LEU A 68 -9.69 14.09 20.78
N GLU A 69 -10.46 15.11 21.16
CA GLU A 69 -11.03 15.22 22.50
C GLU A 69 -12.02 14.08 22.78
N VAL A 70 -12.98 13.85 21.87
CA VAL A 70 -13.95 12.76 21.98
C VAL A 70 -13.26 11.41 22.00
N LEU A 71 -12.24 11.20 21.15
CA LEU A 71 -11.48 9.96 21.10
C LEU A 71 -10.76 9.69 22.43
N ARG A 72 -10.17 10.72 23.04
CA ARG A 72 -9.52 10.61 24.35
C ARG A 72 -10.49 10.22 25.46
N GLN A 73 -11.70 10.77 25.44
CA GLN A 73 -12.74 10.49 26.43
C GLN A 73 -13.35 9.10 26.25
N GLU A 74 -13.68 8.69 25.03
CA GLU A 74 -14.42 7.46 24.73
C GLU A 74 -13.51 6.22 24.59
N ALA A 75 -12.27 6.39 24.16
CA ALA A 75 -11.37 5.29 23.86
C ALA A 75 -10.08 5.28 24.69
N GLY A 76 -9.64 6.44 25.17
CA GLY A 76 -8.44 6.59 25.97
C GLY A 76 -7.27 7.26 25.28
N GLY A 77 -6.24 7.66 26.08
CA GLY A 77 -5.10 8.46 25.62
C GLY A 77 -4.26 7.78 24.53
N GLY A 78 -4.05 6.47 24.60
CA GLY A 78 -3.24 5.75 23.60
C GLY A 78 -3.80 5.84 22.17
N TYR A 79 -5.13 5.75 22.01
CA TYR A 79 -5.77 5.95 20.72
C TYR A 79 -5.68 7.40 20.22
N ALA A 80 -5.77 8.36 21.14
CA ALA A 80 -5.61 9.77 20.82
C ALA A 80 -4.17 10.08 20.35
N GLU A 81 -3.15 9.49 20.97
CA GLU A 81 -1.75 9.61 20.52
C GLU A 81 -1.53 8.98 19.15
N ALA A 82 -2.09 7.80 18.89
CA ALA A 82 -2.04 7.16 17.58
C ALA A 82 -2.71 8.01 16.50
N TYR A 83 -3.84 8.65 16.84
CA TYR A 83 -4.54 9.57 15.93
C TYR A 83 -3.67 10.80 15.60
N LEU A 84 -3.02 11.40 16.59
CA LEU A 84 -2.09 12.53 16.37
C LEU A 84 -0.92 12.13 15.47
N LYS A 85 -0.30 10.99 15.72
CA LYS A 85 0.78 10.46 14.85
C LYS A 85 0.32 10.30 13.40
N TRP A 86 -0.88 9.77 13.21
CA TRP A 86 -1.45 9.64 11.85
C TRP A 86 -1.73 10.99 11.20
N GLN A 87 -2.24 11.96 11.96
CA GLN A 87 -2.47 13.31 11.42
C GLN A 87 -1.16 13.96 10.95
N SER A 88 -0.05 13.77 11.68
CA SER A 88 1.26 14.24 11.22
C SER A 88 1.71 13.54 9.92
N VAL A 89 1.37 12.27 9.75
CA VAL A 89 1.65 11.54 8.49
C VAL A 89 0.81 12.09 7.32
N ALA A 90 -0.43 12.50 7.59
CA ALA A 90 -1.30 13.08 6.58
C ALA A 90 -0.83 14.47 6.07
N GLU A 91 0.11 15.11 6.78
CA GLU A 91 0.76 16.36 6.36
C GLU A 91 1.93 16.11 5.38
N LEU A 92 2.33 14.85 5.17
CA LEU A 92 3.31 14.51 4.14
C LEU A 92 2.73 14.79 2.75
N ASN A 93 3.44 15.62 1.97
CA ASN A 93 3.05 15.92 0.59
C ASN A 93 3.70 14.96 -0.44
N ILE A 94 4.27 13.86 0.03
CA ILE A 94 4.83 12.81 -0.83
C ILE A 94 3.99 11.55 -0.73
N PRO A 95 3.86 10.77 -1.81
CA PRO A 95 2.98 9.61 -1.83
C PRO A 95 3.53 8.47 -0.98
N MET A 96 2.61 7.69 -0.42
CA MET A 96 2.90 6.48 0.33
C MET A 96 2.68 5.25 -0.55
N ILE A 97 3.71 4.45 -0.73
CA ILE A 97 3.68 3.22 -1.52
C ILE A 97 3.90 2.02 -0.60
N ILE A 98 2.83 1.28 -0.32
CA ILE A 98 2.89 0.09 0.54
C ILE A 98 3.00 -1.15 -0.34
N LEU A 99 4.04 -1.95 -0.11
CA LEU A 99 4.36 -3.15 -0.88
C LEU A 99 4.15 -4.39 -0.01
N ILE A 100 3.08 -5.15 -0.27
CA ILE A 100 2.71 -6.33 0.52
C ILE A 100 3.09 -7.60 -0.24
N GLY A 101 4.30 -8.12 0.01
CA GLY A 101 4.75 -9.40 -0.51
C GLY A 101 4.24 -10.60 0.32
N GLY A 102 4.36 -11.80 -0.24
CA GLY A 102 4.05 -13.05 0.46
C GLY A 102 3.57 -14.16 -0.48
N ALA A 103 3.70 -15.40 -0.06
CA ALA A 103 3.29 -16.56 -0.84
C ALA A 103 1.77 -16.60 -1.09
N THR A 104 1.34 -17.47 -1.99
CA THR A 104 -0.09 -17.70 -2.26
C THR A 104 -0.79 -18.20 -1.00
N GLY A 105 -1.96 -17.65 -0.68
CA GLY A 105 -2.82 -18.11 0.42
C GLY A 105 -2.54 -17.49 1.79
N VAL A 106 -1.59 -16.56 1.93
CA VAL A 106 -1.28 -15.91 3.23
C VAL A 106 -2.20 -14.75 3.59
N GLY A 107 -3.23 -14.45 2.81
CA GLY A 107 -4.23 -13.41 3.15
C GLY A 107 -3.89 -12.00 2.65
N LYS A 108 -2.87 -11.80 1.82
CA LYS A 108 -2.41 -10.48 1.32
C LYS A 108 -3.53 -9.58 0.79
N SER A 109 -4.38 -10.09 -0.09
CA SER A 109 -5.45 -9.29 -0.72
C SER A 109 -6.48 -8.81 0.29
N THR A 110 -6.83 -9.64 1.28
CA THR A 110 -7.71 -9.25 2.39
C THR A 110 -7.06 -8.16 3.25
N ILE A 111 -5.79 -8.36 3.61
CA ILE A 111 -5.00 -7.38 4.36
C ILE A 111 -4.90 -6.06 3.58
N ALA A 112 -4.56 -6.10 2.29
CA ALA A 112 -4.42 -4.91 1.44
C ALA A 112 -5.73 -4.11 1.36
N THR A 113 -6.87 -4.79 1.15
CA THR A 113 -8.20 -4.13 1.09
C THR A 113 -8.58 -3.49 2.43
N GLN A 114 -8.38 -4.21 3.54
CA GLN A 114 -8.68 -3.68 4.87
C GLN A 114 -7.74 -2.53 5.27
N LEU A 115 -6.47 -2.64 4.92
CA LEU A 115 -5.48 -1.59 5.14
C LEU A 115 -5.83 -0.34 4.34
N ALA A 116 -6.16 -0.48 3.06
CA ALA A 116 -6.59 0.59 2.18
C ALA A 116 -7.77 1.38 2.75
N THR A 117 -8.79 0.65 3.24
CA THR A 117 -9.95 1.28 3.88
C THR A 117 -9.56 2.08 5.14
N ARG A 118 -8.66 1.55 5.98
CA ARG A 118 -8.22 2.20 7.23
C ARG A 118 -7.34 3.42 6.97
N LEU A 119 -6.49 3.37 5.94
CA LEU A 119 -5.56 4.45 5.58
C LEU A 119 -6.16 5.47 4.60
N GLY A 120 -7.36 5.23 4.07
CA GLY A 120 -7.98 6.07 3.05
C GLY A 120 -7.34 5.96 1.66
N ILE A 121 -6.55 4.90 1.41
CA ILE A 121 -5.88 4.68 0.13
C ILE A 121 -6.87 4.07 -0.87
N THR A 122 -7.03 4.69 -2.02
CA THR A 122 -8.00 4.26 -3.04
C THR A 122 -7.41 3.33 -4.10
N ARG A 123 -6.08 3.31 -4.26
CA ARG A 123 -5.40 2.47 -5.25
C ARG A 123 -4.84 1.22 -4.61
N VAL A 124 -5.48 0.10 -4.89
CA VAL A 124 -4.99 -1.24 -4.52
C VAL A 124 -4.83 -2.05 -5.79
N VAL A 125 -3.61 -2.51 -6.07
CA VAL A 125 -3.30 -3.29 -7.27
C VAL A 125 -2.66 -4.60 -6.87
N SER A 126 -3.12 -5.71 -7.49
CA SER A 126 -2.46 -7.01 -7.32
C SER A 126 -1.41 -7.26 -8.40
N THR A 127 -0.30 -7.87 -8.05
CA THR A 127 0.71 -8.28 -9.03
C THR A 127 0.21 -9.41 -9.95
N ASP A 128 -0.84 -10.12 -9.56
CA ASP A 128 -1.51 -11.06 -10.46
C ASP A 128 -2.23 -10.34 -11.60
N ALA A 129 -2.84 -9.16 -11.34
CA ALA A 129 -3.41 -8.32 -12.39
C ALA A 129 -2.32 -7.79 -13.34
N VAL A 130 -1.17 -7.36 -12.79
CA VAL A 130 -0.01 -6.96 -13.60
C VAL A 130 0.44 -8.12 -14.50
N ARG A 131 0.57 -9.32 -13.95
CA ARG A 131 0.91 -10.52 -14.73
C ARG A 131 -0.09 -10.79 -15.86
N GLU A 132 -1.40 -10.63 -15.64
CA GLU A 132 -2.41 -10.82 -16.69
C GLU A 132 -2.27 -9.78 -17.82
N VAL A 133 -1.98 -8.52 -17.50
CA VAL A 133 -1.71 -7.48 -18.49
C VAL A 133 -0.47 -7.85 -19.32
N LEU A 134 0.62 -8.28 -18.68
CA LEU A 134 1.82 -8.72 -19.39
C LEU A 134 1.57 -9.93 -20.28
N ARG A 135 0.73 -10.88 -19.84
CA ARG A 135 0.32 -12.04 -20.65
C ARG A 135 -0.46 -11.65 -21.91
N SER A 136 -1.21 -10.55 -21.87
CA SER A 136 -1.91 -10.06 -23.08
C SER A 136 -0.97 -9.40 -24.08
N SER A 137 0.19 -8.92 -23.62
CA SER A 137 1.17 -8.21 -24.45
C SER A 137 2.30 -9.09 -24.96
N PHE A 138 2.66 -10.15 -24.23
CA PHE A 138 3.77 -11.05 -24.56
C PHE A 138 3.28 -12.47 -24.84
N THR A 139 3.83 -13.10 -25.86
CA THR A 139 3.47 -14.48 -26.20
C THR A 139 4.08 -15.50 -25.23
N ARG A 140 3.52 -16.72 -25.22
CA ARG A 140 4.04 -17.82 -24.40
C ARG A 140 5.46 -18.23 -24.79
N GLU A 141 5.82 -18.01 -26.05
CA GLU A 141 7.16 -18.28 -26.54
C GLU A 141 8.18 -17.30 -25.98
N MET A 142 7.78 -16.02 -25.77
CA MET A 142 8.67 -15.00 -25.22
C MET A 142 8.84 -15.16 -23.71
N PHE A 143 7.74 -15.27 -22.96
CA PHE A 143 7.72 -15.36 -21.52
C PHE A 143 6.84 -16.50 -21.00
N PRO A 144 7.31 -17.77 -21.12
CA PRO A 144 6.51 -18.94 -20.78
C PRO A 144 6.09 -18.97 -19.30
N THR A 145 6.91 -18.47 -18.39
CA THR A 145 6.63 -18.47 -16.95
C THR A 145 5.45 -17.58 -16.57
N LEU A 146 5.14 -16.50 -17.34
CA LEU A 146 3.97 -15.66 -17.12
C LEU A 146 2.64 -16.42 -17.27
N TYR A 147 2.62 -17.52 -18.04
CA TYR A 147 1.44 -18.31 -18.31
C TYR A 147 1.14 -19.40 -17.28
N GLU A 148 2.02 -19.53 -16.31
CA GLU A 148 1.86 -20.47 -15.20
C GLU A 148 1.45 -19.73 -13.92
N SER A 149 0.91 -20.46 -12.94
CA SER A 149 0.79 -19.91 -11.57
C SER A 149 2.18 -19.80 -10.92
N SER A 150 2.35 -18.86 -9.97
CA SER A 150 3.63 -18.63 -9.31
C SER A 150 4.27 -19.91 -8.72
N PHE A 151 3.44 -20.84 -8.23
CA PHE A 151 3.90 -22.11 -7.66
C PHE A 151 4.07 -23.24 -8.71
N ASN A 152 3.80 -22.98 -9.98
CA ASN A 152 4.00 -23.90 -11.09
C ASN A 152 4.88 -23.30 -12.21
N ALA A 153 5.48 -22.15 -11.97
CA ALA A 153 6.35 -21.49 -12.96
C ALA A 153 7.56 -22.35 -13.34
N ASP A 154 7.94 -23.32 -12.49
CA ASP A 154 8.95 -24.33 -12.78
C ASP A 154 8.64 -25.19 -14.01
N ASN A 155 7.36 -25.41 -14.35
CA ASN A 155 6.98 -26.18 -15.53
C ASN A 155 7.38 -25.49 -16.84
N ALA A 156 7.52 -24.17 -16.83
CA ALA A 156 7.80 -23.36 -18.01
C ALA A 156 9.29 -22.97 -18.16
N VAL A 157 10.15 -23.35 -17.22
CA VAL A 157 11.60 -23.08 -17.30
C VAL A 157 12.21 -23.86 -18.45
N ARG A 158 12.81 -23.16 -19.42
CA ARG A 158 13.42 -23.76 -20.62
C ARG A 158 14.92 -23.97 -20.53
N GLN A 159 15.58 -23.18 -19.70
CA GLN A 159 17.05 -23.24 -19.57
C GLN A 159 17.50 -24.48 -18.81
N PRO A 160 18.65 -25.05 -19.17
CA PRO A 160 19.30 -26.08 -18.36
C PRO A 160 19.55 -25.57 -16.95
N ILE A 161 19.23 -26.39 -15.96
CA ILE A 161 19.38 -26.01 -14.55
C ILE A 161 20.66 -26.63 -14.03
N PRO A 162 21.52 -25.87 -13.33
CA PRO A 162 22.67 -26.42 -12.63
C PRO A 162 22.26 -27.55 -11.66
N HIS A 163 23.11 -28.55 -11.46
CA HIS A 163 22.81 -29.68 -10.57
C HIS A 163 22.42 -29.26 -9.15
N SER A 164 22.90 -28.09 -8.66
CA SER A 164 22.54 -27.50 -7.36
C SER A 164 21.36 -26.56 -7.42
N GLY A 165 20.75 -26.37 -8.61
CA GLY A 165 19.70 -25.38 -8.82
C GLY A 165 18.33 -25.89 -8.41
N ASP A 166 17.57 -25.09 -7.67
CA ASP A 166 16.17 -25.35 -7.36
C ASP A 166 15.26 -24.87 -8.51
N ARG A 167 14.77 -25.80 -9.33
CA ARG A 167 13.92 -25.52 -10.49
C ARG A 167 12.68 -24.68 -10.12
N LEU A 168 12.03 -24.98 -8.98
CA LEU A 168 10.86 -24.24 -8.51
C LEU A 168 11.21 -22.77 -8.28
N ILE A 169 12.29 -22.53 -7.56
CA ILE A 169 12.71 -21.17 -7.21
C ILE A 169 13.20 -20.42 -8.46
N ILE A 170 13.90 -21.10 -9.38
CA ILE A 170 14.33 -20.48 -10.65
C ILE A 170 13.11 -20.01 -11.46
N GLY A 171 12.11 -20.86 -11.67
CA GLY A 171 10.91 -20.49 -12.43
C GLY A 171 10.09 -19.40 -11.75
N PHE A 172 9.97 -19.47 -10.41
CA PHE A 172 9.31 -18.41 -9.63
C PHE A 172 10.04 -17.08 -9.75
N ARG A 173 11.37 -17.07 -9.65
CA ARG A 173 12.18 -15.85 -9.79
C ARG A 173 12.08 -15.24 -11.18
N GLU A 174 12.13 -16.07 -12.24
CA GLU A 174 11.97 -15.61 -13.62
C GLU A 174 10.61 -14.90 -13.82
N GLN A 175 9.52 -15.52 -13.34
CA GLN A 175 8.20 -14.91 -13.38
C GLN A 175 8.13 -13.62 -12.57
N ALA A 176 8.64 -13.65 -11.33
CA ALA A 176 8.61 -12.50 -10.44
C ALA A 176 9.43 -11.32 -11.00
N ALA A 177 10.58 -11.58 -11.63
CA ALA A 177 11.38 -10.54 -12.28
C ALA A 177 10.66 -9.90 -13.47
N ALA A 178 9.98 -10.69 -14.29
CA ALA A 178 9.18 -10.15 -15.39
C ALA A 178 8.01 -9.29 -14.90
N VAL A 179 7.31 -9.73 -13.84
CA VAL A 179 6.20 -8.97 -13.26
C VAL A 179 6.69 -7.72 -12.51
N ALA A 180 7.89 -7.76 -11.94
CA ALA A 180 8.48 -6.62 -11.24
C ALA A 180 8.66 -5.38 -12.16
N VAL A 181 8.93 -5.57 -13.45
CA VAL A 181 9.02 -4.48 -14.44
C VAL A 181 7.69 -3.71 -14.52
N GLY A 182 6.57 -4.43 -14.65
CA GLY A 182 5.25 -3.80 -14.67
C GLY A 182 4.85 -3.21 -13.32
N ALA A 183 5.24 -3.86 -12.21
CA ALA A 183 5.05 -3.33 -10.87
C ALA A 183 5.81 -2.02 -10.65
N GLN A 184 7.07 -1.93 -11.10
CA GLN A 184 7.87 -0.72 -11.04
C GLN A 184 7.22 0.43 -11.81
N SER A 185 6.74 0.19 -13.03
CA SER A 185 6.05 1.22 -13.82
C SER A 185 4.80 1.78 -13.13
N LEU A 186 4.06 0.95 -12.38
CA LEU A 186 2.91 1.42 -11.59
C LEU A 186 3.34 2.27 -10.40
N ILE A 187 4.44 1.91 -9.75
CA ILE A 187 5.02 2.67 -8.63
C ILE A 187 5.50 4.03 -9.14
N ASP A 188 6.28 4.06 -10.21
CA ASP A 188 6.81 5.29 -10.81
C ASP A 188 5.68 6.25 -11.22
N ARG A 189 4.60 5.69 -11.78
CA ARG A 189 3.40 6.47 -12.11
C ARG A 189 2.70 7.01 -10.87
N ALA A 190 2.56 6.22 -9.81
CA ALA A 190 1.93 6.66 -8.56
C ALA A 190 2.73 7.80 -7.92
N ILE A 191 4.07 7.73 -7.96
CA ILE A 191 4.96 8.78 -7.49
C ILE A 191 4.79 10.05 -8.35
N ALA A 192 4.82 9.93 -9.68
CA ALA A 192 4.66 11.06 -10.60
C ALA A 192 3.30 11.77 -10.47
N GLU A 193 2.25 11.03 -10.10
CA GLU A 193 0.90 11.56 -9.87
C GLU A 193 0.67 12.01 -8.41
N ASN A 194 1.67 11.90 -7.54
CA ASN A 194 1.59 12.11 -6.09
C ASN A 194 0.40 11.38 -5.45
N MET A 195 0.27 10.08 -5.71
CA MET A 195 -0.87 9.27 -5.27
C MET A 195 -0.44 8.07 -4.44
N ASP A 196 -1.07 7.92 -3.28
CA ASP A 196 -0.89 6.74 -2.44
C ASP A 196 -1.34 5.47 -3.14
N MET A 197 -0.59 4.37 -2.92
CA MET A 197 -0.89 3.09 -3.52
C MET A 197 -0.51 1.92 -2.60
N ILE A 198 -1.34 0.88 -2.61
CA ILE A 198 -0.98 -0.44 -2.10
C ILE A 198 -0.79 -1.38 -3.29
N LEU A 199 0.38 -1.97 -3.38
CA LEU A 199 0.66 -3.06 -4.33
C LEU A 199 0.84 -4.36 -3.54
N GLU A 200 0.09 -5.43 -3.91
CA GLU A 200 0.15 -6.70 -3.21
C GLU A 200 0.42 -7.86 -4.16
N GLY A 201 1.14 -8.87 -3.71
CA GLY A 201 1.25 -10.11 -4.47
C GLY A 201 2.47 -10.97 -4.19
N ALA A 202 2.44 -12.16 -4.79
CA ALA A 202 3.54 -13.12 -4.67
C ALA A 202 4.81 -12.69 -5.43
N HIS A 203 4.65 -11.80 -6.41
CA HIS A 203 5.76 -11.32 -7.25
C HIS A 203 6.56 -10.17 -6.61
N LEU A 204 6.07 -9.61 -5.49
CA LEU A 204 6.81 -8.63 -4.69
C LEU A 204 7.88 -9.32 -3.84
N VAL A 205 8.88 -9.83 -4.53
CA VAL A 205 10.04 -10.48 -3.89
C VAL A 205 11.02 -9.39 -3.48
N PRO A 206 11.44 -9.32 -2.21
CA PRO A 206 12.41 -8.35 -1.77
C PRO A 206 13.67 -8.34 -2.65
N GLY A 207 14.01 -7.17 -3.19
CA GLY A 207 15.18 -6.93 -4.05
C GLY A 207 14.94 -7.16 -5.56
N PHE A 208 13.70 -7.30 -6.02
CA PHE A 208 13.38 -7.39 -7.45
C PHE A 208 12.89 -6.05 -8.02
N LEU A 209 12.37 -5.18 -7.18
CA LEU A 209 12.08 -3.79 -7.56
C LEU A 209 13.37 -2.96 -7.52
N GLU A 210 13.45 -1.95 -8.37
CA GLU A 210 14.51 -0.97 -8.35
C GLU A 210 14.46 -0.15 -7.05
N LYS A 211 15.60 0.44 -6.68
CA LYS A 211 15.66 1.29 -5.51
C LYS A 211 14.93 2.60 -5.83
N ILE A 212 13.85 2.85 -5.09
CA ILE A 212 13.08 4.09 -5.19
C ILE A 212 13.74 5.13 -4.29
N ASP A 213 13.82 6.36 -4.79
CA ASP A 213 14.34 7.47 -4.00
C ASP A 213 13.44 7.74 -2.80
N SER A 214 14.03 7.77 -1.62
CA SER A 214 13.32 8.01 -0.37
C SER A 214 12.77 9.43 -0.23
N ASP A 215 13.25 10.35 -1.08
CA ASP A 215 12.77 11.74 -1.10
C ASP A 215 11.57 11.91 -2.04
N ALA A 216 11.35 10.95 -2.94
CA ALA A 216 10.22 10.97 -3.87
C ALA A 216 8.94 10.31 -3.32
N ALA A 217 9.06 9.38 -2.37
CA ALA A 217 7.93 8.66 -1.79
C ALA A 217 8.29 7.97 -0.47
N VAL A 218 7.29 7.77 0.38
CA VAL A 218 7.40 6.86 1.54
C VAL A 218 7.18 5.44 1.07
N ILE A 219 8.25 4.64 0.99
CA ILE A 219 8.17 3.24 0.58
C ILE A 219 8.12 2.33 1.81
N VAL A 220 7.05 1.53 1.88
CA VAL A 220 6.81 0.62 3.01
C VAL A 220 6.75 -0.83 2.50
N PRO A 221 7.91 -1.49 2.31
CA PRO A 221 7.93 -2.89 1.93
C PRO A 221 7.72 -3.77 3.16
N LEU A 222 6.89 -4.80 3.00
CA LEU A 222 6.69 -5.83 4.02
C LEU A 222 6.36 -7.19 3.39
N LEU A 223 6.64 -8.25 4.13
CA LEU A 223 6.34 -9.62 3.75
C LEU A 223 5.34 -10.24 4.73
N VAL A 224 4.19 -10.68 4.23
CA VAL A 224 3.20 -11.42 5.03
C VAL A 224 3.46 -12.92 4.91
N THR A 225 3.48 -13.61 6.04
CA THR A 225 3.69 -15.06 6.11
C THR A 225 2.63 -15.74 6.98
N ILE A 226 2.53 -17.05 6.86
CA ILE A 226 1.85 -17.91 7.83
C ILE A 226 2.83 -19.02 8.20
N ASP A 227 3.17 -19.15 9.48
CA ASP A 227 4.12 -20.16 9.94
C ASP A 227 3.44 -21.51 10.14
N ASP A 228 2.24 -21.52 10.71
CA ASP A 228 1.42 -22.71 10.92
C ASP A 228 0.88 -23.25 9.58
N GLU A 229 1.23 -24.48 9.25
CA GLU A 229 0.80 -25.13 8.00
C GLU A 229 -0.69 -25.44 7.97
N ASN A 230 -1.30 -25.75 9.11
CA ASN A 230 -2.72 -26.07 9.19
C ASN A 230 -3.56 -24.81 8.98
N LEU A 231 -3.14 -23.69 9.59
CA LEU A 231 -3.74 -22.39 9.35
C LEU A 231 -3.62 -22.00 7.88
N HIS A 232 -2.43 -22.19 7.27
CA HIS A 232 -2.22 -21.85 5.86
C HIS A 232 -3.10 -22.72 4.93
N ARG A 233 -3.26 -24.02 5.21
CA ARG A 233 -4.21 -24.90 4.49
C ARG A 233 -5.66 -24.43 4.70
N GLY A 234 -6.02 -23.99 5.91
CA GLY A 234 -7.34 -23.48 6.25
C GLY A 234 -7.76 -22.28 5.39
N HIS A 235 -6.80 -21.39 5.05
CA HIS A 235 -7.06 -20.25 4.17
C HIS A 235 -7.50 -20.68 2.75
N PHE A 236 -7.00 -21.80 2.23
CA PHE A 236 -7.44 -22.30 0.92
C PHE A 236 -8.87 -22.85 0.96
N TYR A 237 -9.24 -23.54 2.02
CA TYR A 237 -10.63 -24.03 2.21
C TYR A 237 -11.63 -22.87 2.38
N ARG A 238 -11.25 -21.81 3.11
CA ARG A 238 -12.10 -20.62 3.27
C ARG A 238 -12.36 -19.94 1.93
N ARG A 239 -11.32 -19.78 1.11
CA ARG A 239 -11.41 -19.16 -0.22
C ARG A 239 -12.41 -19.89 -1.13
N ASP A 240 -12.45 -21.22 -1.14
CA ASP A 240 -13.41 -22.01 -1.91
C ASP A 240 -14.84 -21.75 -1.51
N ARG A 241 -15.08 -21.60 -0.21
CA ARG A 241 -16.43 -21.33 0.33
C ARG A 241 -16.92 -19.96 -0.12
N ASP A 242 -16.04 -18.95 -0.12
CA ASP A 242 -16.39 -17.57 -0.40
C ASP A 242 -16.57 -17.32 -1.90
N THR A 243 -15.86 -18.05 -2.78
CA THR A 243 -15.87 -17.82 -4.23
C THR A 243 -16.65 -18.86 -5.04
N GLY A 244 -17.10 -19.95 -4.41
CA GLY A 244 -17.78 -21.07 -5.10
C GLY A 244 -16.93 -21.76 -6.17
N ALA A 245 -15.65 -21.45 -6.25
CA ALA A 245 -14.73 -21.93 -7.26
C ALA A 245 -14.04 -23.22 -6.81
N ARG A 246 -14.01 -24.24 -7.67
CA ARG A 246 -13.30 -25.54 -7.49
C ARG A 246 -11.76 -25.35 -7.44
N GLY A 247 -11.26 -24.44 -6.58
CA GLY A 247 -9.88 -23.97 -6.63
C GLY A 247 -8.95 -24.50 -5.53
N SER A 248 -9.47 -24.92 -4.36
CA SER A 248 -8.64 -25.32 -3.22
C SER A 248 -7.75 -26.51 -3.50
N GLU A 249 -8.29 -27.50 -4.25
CA GLU A 249 -7.57 -28.74 -4.53
C GLU A 249 -6.23 -28.50 -5.25
N ARG A 250 -6.18 -27.58 -6.22
CA ARG A 250 -4.93 -27.23 -6.91
C ARG A 250 -3.89 -26.61 -5.99
N TYR A 251 -4.32 -25.81 -5.02
CA TYR A 251 -3.42 -25.18 -4.04
C TYR A 251 -2.93 -26.22 -3.03
N LEU A 252 -3.81 -27.11 -2.59
CA LEU A 252 -3.44 -28.19 -1.67
C LEU A 252 -2.47 -29.18 -2.31
N LYS A 253 -2.65 -29.51 -3.58
CA LYS A 253 -1.69 -30.33 -4.36
C LYS A 253 -0.32 -29.65 -4.48
N ALA A 254 -0.29 -28.33 -4.61
CA ALA A 254 0.92 -27.53 -4.73
C ALA A 254 1.45 -27.00 -3.38
N PHE A 255 0.87 -27.39 -2.25
CA PHE A 255 1.14 -26.79 -0.96
C PHE A 255 2.63 -26.79 -0.59
N ASN A 256 3.33 -27.88 -0.79
CA ASN A 256 4.76 -27.97 -0.53
C ASN A 256 5.58 -26.98 -1.39
N LYS A 257 5.20 -26.78 -2.65
CA LYS A 257 5.81 -25.77 -3.53
C LYS A 257 5.56 -24.35 -3.00
N ILE A 258 4.33 -24.05 -2.57
CA ILE A 258 3.96 -22.76 -1.98
C ILE A 258 4.77 -22.48 -0.70
N ARG A 259 4.94 -23.47 0.17
CA ARG A 259 5.77 -23.37 1.40
C ARG A 259 7.24 -23.11 1.09
N ARG A 260 7.79 -23.77 0.04
CA ARG A 260 9.18 -23.53 -0.40
C ARG A 260 9.36 -22.10 -0.93
N ILE A 261 8.39 -21.58 -1.69
CA ILE A 261 8.40 -20.20 -2.16
C ILE A 261 8.34 -19.24 -0.96
N GLN A 262 7.47 -19.50 0.06
CA GLN A 262 7.45 -18.69 1.26
C GLN A 262 8.82 -18.66 1.96
N LYS A 263 9.47 -19.80 2.15
CA LYS A 263 10.81 -19.87 2.73
C LYS A 263 11.84 -19.05 1.95
N TYR A 264 11.79 -19.13 0.63
CA TYR A 264 12.66 -18.34 -0.24
C TYR A 264 12.40 -16.82 -0.05
N MET A 265 11.13 -16.38 -0.03
CA MET A 265 10.78 -14.98 0.18
C MET A 265 11.20 -14.47 1.55
N VAL A 266 11.04 -15.27 2.61
CA VAL A 266 11.51 -14.96 3.98
C VAL A 266 13.02 -14.78 4.01
N SER A 267 13.78 -15.69 3.39
CA SER A 267 15.25 -15.56 3.29
C SER A 267 15.64 -14.28 2.53
N SER A 268 14.94 -13.96 1.46
CA SER A 268 15.15 -12.73 0.69
C SER A 268 14.85 -11.47 1.51
N ALA A 269 13.76 -11.49 2.30
CA ALA A 269 13.37 -10.41 3.19
C ALA A 269 14.42 -10.17 4.27
N LEU A 270 14.86 -11.24 4.94
CA LEU A 270 15.89 -11.17 5.98
C LEU A 270 17.21 -10.56 5.45
N MET A 271 17.67 -10.99 4.28
CA MET A 271 18.89 -10.46 3.67
C MET A 271 18.81 -8.97 3.31
N ARG A 272 17.61 -8.41 3.19
CA ARG A 272 17.38 -7.01 2.76
C ARG A 272 16.75 -6.13 3.85
N GLY A 273 16.61 -6.65 5.05
CA GLY A 273 15.99 -5.91 6.16
C GLY A 273 14.50 -5.57 5.93
N VAL A 274 13.81 -6.33 5.07
CA VAL A 274 12.37 -6.17 4.87
C VAL A 274 11.63 -6.90 6.00
N PRO A 275 10.75 -6.21 6.75
CA PRO A 275 10.04 -6.82 7.87
C PRO A 275 9.11 -7.94 7.40
N THR A 276 9.09 -9.02 8.18
CA THR A 276 8.19 -10.16 7.97
C THR A 276 7.14 -10.15 9.07
N ILE A 277 5.86 -10.16 8.66
CA ILE A 277 4.71 -10.14 9.58
C ILE A 277 3.97 -11.47 9.46
N SER A 278 3.87 -12.18 10.57
CA SER A 278 3.16 -13.46 10.64
C SER A 278 1.67 -13.23 10.81
N HIS A 279 0.86 -13.76 9.89
CA HIS A 279 -0.58 -13.57 9.86
C HIS A 279 -1.30 -14.72 10.58
N TYR A 280 -1.71 -14.49 11.82
CA TYR A 280 -2.56 -15.39 12.62
C TYR A 280 -3.97 -14.83 12.80
N ASP A 281 -4.06 -13.53 13.06
CA ASP A 281 -5.28 -12.78 13.27
C ASP A 281 -5.26 -11.51 12.42
N LEU A 282 -6.38 -11.19 11.79
CA LEU A 282 -6.44 -10.08 10.85
C LEU A 282 -6.24 -8.72 11.53
N ASP A 283 -6.90 -8.50 12.67
CA ASP A 283 -6.85 -7.20 13.35
C ASP A 283 -5.46 -6.95 13.96
N ALA A 284 -4.85 -7.97 14.58
CA ALA A 284 -3.49 -7.89 15.09
C ALA A 284 -2.48 -7.65 13.96
N THR A 285 -2.64 -8.33 12.82
CA THR A 285 -1.79 -8.14 11.64
C THR A 285 -1.91 -6.72 11.08
N LEU A 286 -3.13 -6.20 10.96
CA LEU A 286 -3.38 -4.84 10.48
C LEU A 286 -2.78 -3.79 11.42
N THR A 287 -2.91 -3.98 12.74
CA THR A 287 -2.29 -3.09 13.72
C THR A 287 -0.77 -3.04 13.55
N GLN A 288 -0.10 -4.20 13.45
CA GLN A 288 1.35 -4.25 13.22
C GLN A 288 1.78 -3.57 11.92
N ILE A 289 1.00 -3.76 10.84
CA ILE A 289 1.28 -3.10 9.55
C ILE A 289 1.11 -1.60 9.66
N ILE A 290 0.04 -1.12 10.29
CA ILE A 290 -0.22 0.32 10.47
C ILE A 290 0.87 0.97 11.31
N ASP A 291 1.29 0.34 12.40
CA ASP A 291 2.39 0.83 13.23
C ASP A 291 3.69 0.94 12.43
N HIS A 292 3.97 -0.05 11.57
CA HIS A 292 5.13 -0.02 10.68
C HIS A 292 5.02 1.10 9.64
N VAL A 293 3.85 1.28 9.03
CA VAL A 293 3.57 2.36 8.08
C VAL A 293 3.79 3.73 8.71
N ILE A 294 3.21 3.96 9.91
CA ILE A 294 3.36 5.22 10.66
C ILE A 294 4.84 5.47 10.98
N THR A 295 5.55 4.44 11.44
CA THR A 295 6.99 4.55 11.77
C THR A 295 7.78 4.98 10.55
N LYS A 296 7.56 4.34 9.39
CA LYS A 296 8.26 4.69 8.14
C LYS A 296 7.93 6.10 7.65
N ALA A 297 6.69 6.52 7.79
CA ALA A 297 6.28 7.87 7.43
C ALA A 297 6.92 8.93 8.36
N LEU A 298 6.94 8.68 9.67
CA LEU A 298 7.60 9.58 10.63
C LEU A 298 9.13 9.63 10.44
N GLU A 299 9.78 8.51 10.08
CA GLU A 299 11.19 8.49 9.69
C GLU A 299 11.46 9.37 8.45
N SER A 300 10.51 9.42 7.51
CA SER A 300 10.59 10.28 6.33
C SER A 300 10.43 11.76 6.69
N LEU A 301 9.47 12.09 7.57
CA LEU A 301 9.33 13.45 8.13
C LEU A 301 10.59 13.93 8.84
N ALA A 302 11.18 13.07 9.69
CA ALA A 302 12.37 13.41 10.47
C ALA A 302 13.62 13.65 9.60
N ARG A 303 13.65 13.12 8.37
CA ARG A 303 14.74 13.38 7.39
C ARG A 303 14.63 14.76 6.74
N GLY A 304 13.60 15.53 7.04
CA GLY A 304 13.46 16.89 6.54
C GLY A 304 13.09 16.96 5.06
N VAL A 305 12.32 15.97 4.58
CA VAL A 305 11.73 16.01 3.23
C VAL A 305 10.62 17.07 3.26
N ASP A 306 11.00 18.33 3.21
CA ASP A 306 10.08 19.44 3.00
C ASP A 306 9.89 19.59 1.48
N VAL A 307 8.71 19.29 0.98
CA VAL A 307 8.38 19.27 -0.45
C VAL A 307 8.52 20.64 -1.10
N LYS A 308 8.38 21.74 -0.34
CA LYS A 308 8.71 23.07 -0.85
C LYS A 308 10.17 23.14 -1.35
N ASP A 309 11.08 22.54 -0.59
CA ASP A 309 12.50 22.46 -0.95
C ASP A 309 12.74 21.59 -2.20
N THR A 310 11.87 20.59 -2.43
CA THR A 310 11.96 19.68 -3.60
C THR A 310 11.36 20.29 -4.87
N GLU A 311 10.23 21.00 -4.79
CA GLU A 311 9.67 21.74 -5.92
C GLU A 311 10.60 22.87 -6.35
N ASP A 312 11.18 23.64 -5.42
CA ASP A 312 12.13 24.69 -5.71
C ASP A 312 13.41 24.11 -6.33
N LYS A 313 13.95 23.00 -5.82
CA LYS A 313 15.10 22.29 -6.41
C LYS A 313 14.81 21.67 -7.78
N LEU A 314 13.60 21.14 -8.01
CA LEU A 314 13.20 20.63 -9.32
C LEU A 314 13.01 21.77 -10.31
N LEU A 315 12.44 22.90 -9.88
CA LEU A 315 12.30 24.10 -10.69
C LEU A 315 13.67 24.70 -11.04
N GLU A 316 14.59 24.80 -10.07
CA GLU A 316 15.96 25.22 -10.30
C GLU A 316 16.70 24.31 -11.29
N ARG A 317 16.61 22.99 -11.14
CA ARG A 317 17.19 22.02 -12.09
C ARG A 317 16.56 22.10 -13.47
N ALA A 318 15.26 22.32 -13.58
CA ALA A 318 14.57 22.51 -14.86
C ALA A 318 15.02 23.82 -15.54
N VAL A 319 15.15 24.91 -14.77
CA VAL A 319 15.65 26.20 -15.26
C VAL A 319 17.13 26.09 -15.69
N GLU A 320 17.97 25.40 -14.92
CA GLU A 320 19.37 25.13 -15.30
C GLU A 320 19.49 24.29 -16.57
N ALA A 321 18.64 23.23 -16.71
CA ALA A 321 18.64 22.39 -17.90
C ALA A 321 18.23 23.17 -19.15
N VAL A 322 17.21 24.03 -19.06
CA VAL A 322 16.81 24.94 -20.16
C VAL A 322 17.88 25.98 -20.45
N GLY A 323 18.54 26.48 -19.40
CA GLY A 323 19.68 27.43 -19.55
C GLY A 323 20.90 26.82 -20.25
N ARG A 324 21.23 25.55 -20.00
CA ARG A 324 22.31 24.82 -20.70
C ARG A 324 21.96 24.56 -22.16
N GLN A 325 20.75 24.14 -22.49
CA GLN A 325 20.32 23.95 -23.89
C GLN A 325 20.35 25.23 -24.70
N LYS A 326 20.03 26.40 -24.11
CA LYS A 326 20.15 27.69 -24.80
C LYS A 326 21.60 28.12 -25.07
N ARG A 327 22.52 27.80 -24.16
CA ARG A 327 23.97 28.09 -24.36
C ARG A 327 24.57 27.18 -25.41
N GLU A 328 24.29 25.89 -25.42
CA GLU A 328 24.77 24.96 -26.46
C GLU A 328 24.13 25.20 -27.84
N GLY A 329 22.93 25.78 -27.91
CA GLY A 329 22.30 26.24 -29.15
C GLY A 329 22.90 27.54 -29.72
N SER A 330 23.37 28.45 -28.83
CA SER A 330 24.00 29.71 -29.21
C SER A 330 25.44 29.51 -29.76
N ASP A 331 26.22 28.62 -29.09
CA ASP A 331 27.59 28.31 -29.53
C ASP A 331 27.67 27.57 -30.88
N LYS A 332 26.57 26.85 -31.25
CA LYS A 332 26.47 26.22 -32.58
C LYS A 332 26.12 27.19 -33.71
N HIS A 333 25.56 28.37 -33.41
CA HIS A 333 25.28 29.39 -34.42
C HIS A 333 26.44 30.34 -34.66
N GLU A 334 27.33 30.55 -33.68
CA GLU A 334 28.57 31.34 -33.88
C GLU A 334 29.69 30.55 -34.55
N ALA A 335 29.64 29.22 -34.58
CA ALA A 335 30.68 28.40 -35.24
C ALA A 335 30.42 28.14 -36.75
N VAL A 336 29.35 28.72 -37.32
CA VAL A 336 28.94 28.54 -38.75
C VAL A 336 28.90 29.89 -39.50
N SER A 337 29.43 30.97 -38.90
CA SER A 337 29.55 32.30 -39.56
C SER A 337 30.98 32.57 -40.02
#